data_38ad1e7a5180f6ecd7e52a3d77dceb63
#
_entry.id   38ad1e7a5180f6ecd7e52a3d77dceb63
#
_cell.length_a   1.000
_cell.length_b   1.000
_cell.length_c   1.000
_cell.angle_alpha   90.00
_cell.angle_beta   90.00
_cell.angle_gamma   90.00
#
_symmetry.space_group_name_H-M   'P 1'
#
loop_
_entity.id
_entity.type
_entity.pdbx_description
1 polymer ?
#
loop_
_entity_poly.entity_id
_entity_poly.type
_entity_poly.pdbx_seq_one_letter_code
_entity_poly.pdbx_strand_id
1 'polypeptide(L)'
;MSRHLQRDLDKLKKEILQLGNMVETAISNAILSLNDRRPDLADQVISNEIHIDNKEVMIEEECLKILALHQPVAMDLRFIVVVLKVNNDLERMGDFAVNVAKRALFLSSEKPIPSPPEFSEVMSNNIRTMVRNSLDAMVKLDVDLARSVIAMDNEVDDINRQMYVEFQTLVEEDPTTIKRALGLLSTSRYLERIADLATNIAEDVVFMVEGEVIRHQ
;
A
#
# COMPACT_ATOMS: atom_id res chain seq x y z
N MET A 1 2.63 -16.28 29.24
CA MET A 1 1.60 -15.48 28.54
C MET A 1 0.22 -15.80 29.09
N SER A 2 -0.60 -14.80 29.43
CA SER A 2 -2.01 -15.00 29.85
C SER A 2 -2.83 -15.51 28.66
N ARG A 3 -3.76 -16.48 28.90
CA ARG A 3 -4.69 -16.96 27.87
C ARG A 3 -5.55 -15.83 27.26
N HIS A 4 -5.82 -14.78 28.05
CA HIS A 4 -6.59 -13.62 27.61
C HIS A 4 -5.77 -12.77 26.65
N LEU A 5 -4.51 -12.46 26.97
CA LEU A 5 -3.62 -11.72 26.08
C LEU A 5 -3.45 -12.44 24.74
N GLN A 6 -3.19 -13.76 24.75
CA GLN A 6 -3.03 -14.51 23.50
C GLN A 6 -4.27 -14.41 22.59
N ARG A 7 -5.47 -14.58 23.17
CA ARG A 7 -6.72 -14.45 22.43
C ARG A 7 -6.88 -13.05 21.80
N ASP A 8 -6.53 -12.01 22.56
CA ASP A 8 -6.70 -10.63 22.10
C ASP A 8 -5.65 -10.29 21.02
N LEU A 9 -4.41 -10.80 21.13
CA LEU A 9 -3.40 -10.73 20.05
C LEU A 9 -3.83 -11.49 18.78
N ASP A 10 -4.41 -12.69 18.93
CA ASP A 10 -4.90 -13.47 17.78
C ASP A 10 -6.08 -12.77 17.09
N LYS A 11 -6.94 -12.07 17.85
CA LYS A 11 -7.98 -11.22 17.30
C LYS A 11 -7.36 -10.06 16.53
N LEU A 12 -6.41 -9.33 17.13
CA LEU A 12 -5.73 -8.20 16.50
C LEU A 12 -5.05 -8.59 15.17
N LYS A 13 -4.41 -9.77 15.10
CA LYS A 13 -3.88 -10.33 13.84
C LYS A 13 -4.94 -10.48 12.76
N LYS A 14 -6.13 -10.94 13.12
CA LYS A 14 -7.23 -11.09 12.15
C LYS A 14 -7.74 -9.74 11.66
N GLU A 15 -7.86 -8.76 12.57
CA GLU A 15 -8.35 -7.43 12.23
C GLU A 15 -7.40 -6.71 11.28
N ILE A 16 -6.08 -6.75 11.52
CA ILE A 16 -5.10 -6.11 10.63
C ILE A 16 -5.04 -6.78 9.24
N LEU A 17 -5.22 -8.12 9.18
CA LEU A 17 -5.33 -8.83 7.90
C LEU A 17 -6.59 -8.46 7.12
N GLN A 18 -7.71 -8.24 7.82
CA GLN A 18 -8.94 -7.78 7.17
C GLN A 18 -8.74 -6.39 6.57
N LEU A 19 -8.11 -5.46 7.30
CA LEU A 19 -7.76 -4.14 6.78
C LEU A 19 -6.84 -4.27 5.57
N GLY A 20 -5.80 -5.10 5.64
CA GLY A 20 -4.90 -5.38 4.52
C GLY A 20 -5.62 -5.87 3.27
N ASN A 21 -6.57 -6.80 3.40
CA ASN A 21 -7.39 -7.28 2.28
C ASN A 21 -8.28 -6.19 1.68
N MET A 22 -8.82 -5.29 2.52
CA MET A 22 -9.62 -4.15 2.04
C MET A 22 -8.74 -3.21 1.20
N VAL A 23 -7.55 -2.90 1.69
CA VAL A 23 -6.57 -2.03 1.02
C VAL A 23 -6.06 -2.67 -0.27
N GLU A 24 -5.70 -3.96 -0.27
CA GLU A 24 -5.29 -4.70 -1.48
C GLU A 24 -6.40 -4.67 -2.55
N THR A 25 -7.65 -4.81 -2.14
CA THR A 25 -8.82 -4.72 -3.03
C THR A 25 -8.96 -3.30 -3.60
N ALA A 26 -8.82 -2.27 -2.77
CA ALA A 26 -8.89 -0.87 -3.21
C ALA A 26 -7.78 -0.54 -4.22
N ILE A 27 -6.54 -0.94 -3.96
CA ILE A 27 -5.39 -0.77 -4.87
C ILE A 27 -5.65 -1.48 -6.20
N SER A 28 -6.10 -2.74 -6.15
CA SER A 28 -6.38 -3.53 -7.34
C SER A 28 -7.48 -2.89 -8.20
N ASN A 29 -8.58 -2.44 -7.58
CA ASN A 29 -9.67 -1.79 -8.30
C ASN A 29 -9.27 -0.42 -8.85
N ALA A 30 -8.45 0.36 -8.12
CA ALA A 30 -7.92 1.62 -8.58
C ALA A 30 -7.05 1.44 -9.83
N ILE A 31 -6.15 0.45 -9.84
CA ILE A 31 -5.31 0.10 -10.99
C ILE A 31 -6.17 -0.36 -12.18
N LEU A 32 -7.12 -1.27 -11.94
CA LEU A 32 -8.04 -1.74 -13.00
C LEU A 32 -8.89 -0.60 -13.55
N SER A 33 -9.35 0.32 -12.72
CA SER A 33 -10.12 1.49 -13.16
C SER A 33 -9.33 2.37 -14.13
N LEU A 34 -8.01 2.47 -13.90
CA LEU A 34 -7.10 3.22 -14.78
C LEU A 34 -6.84 2.48 -16.10
N ASN A 35 -6.41 1.20 -16.01
CA ASN A 35 -5.99 0.42 -17.17
C ASN A 35 -7.15 0.12 -18.12
N ASP A 36 -8.30 -0.27 -17.58
CA ASP A 36 -9.49 -0.65 -18.35
C ASP A 36 -10.46 0.52 -18.57
N ARG A 37 -10.08 1.73 -18.12
CA ARG A 37 -10.92 2.95 -18.20
C ARG A 37 -12.33 2.71 -17.64
N ARG A 38 -12.40 2.10 -16.44
CA ARG A 38 -13.60 1.71 -15.73
C ARG A 38 -13.97 2.71 -14.61
N PRO A 39 -14.75 3.76 -14.89
CA PRO A 39 -15.16 4.75 -13.88
C PRO A 39 -15.97 4.13 -12.72
N ASP A 40 -16.72 3.07 -12.98
CA ASP A 40 -17.48 2.34 -11.95
C ASP A 40 -16.60 1.73 -10.86
N LEU A 41 -15.41 1.21 -11.20
CA LEU A 41 -14.45 0.72 -10.22
C LEU A 41 -13.82 1.87 -9.42
N ALA A 42 -13.54 2.99 -10.07
CA ALA A 42 -13.02 4.17 -9.38
C ALA A 42 -14.01 4.71 -8.36
N ASP A 43 -15.29 4.81 -8.70
CA ASP A 43 -16.35 5.24 -7.78
C ASP A 43 -16.49 4.28 -6.60
N GLN A 44 -16.35 2.97 -6.81
CA GLN A 44 -16.32 1.98 -5.73
C GLN A 44 -15.16 2.19 -4.77
N VAL A 45 -13.94 2.45 -5.29
CA VAL A 45 -12.78 2.71 -4.44
C VAL A 45 -13.02 3.94 -3.57
N ILE A 46 -13.48 5.05 -4.18
CA ILE A 46 -13.74 6.31 -3.47
C ILE A 46 -14.83 6.15 -2.41
N SER A 47 -15.90 5.43 -2.72
CA SER A 47 -17.01 5.24 -1.78
C SER A 47 -16.68 4.30 -0.61
N ASN A 48 -15.72 3.39 -0.80
CA ASN A 48 -15.30 2.43 0.23
C ASN A 48 -14.19 2.94 1.16
N GLU A 49 -13.60 4.11 0.92
CA GLU A 49 -12.57 4.75 1.75
C GLU A 49 -12.98 4.79 3.22
N ILE A 50 -14.19 5.24 3.51
CA ILE A 50 -14.73 5.34 4.86
C ILE A 50 -14.72 4.02 5.65
N HIS A 51 -14.75 2.89 4.97
CA HIS A 51 -14.69 1.59 5.63
C HIS A 51 -13.25 1.23 6.05
N ILE A 52 -12.26 1.68 5.29
CA ILE A 52 -10.83 1.56 5.63
C ILE A 52 -10.54 2.42 6.86
N ASP A 53 -10.97 3.70 6.86
CA ASP A 53 -10.77 4.65 7.97
C ASP A 53 -11.40 4.13 9.27
N ASN A 54 -12.66 3.70 9.20
CA ASN A 54 -13.35 3.15 10.37
C ASN A 54 -12.65 1.89 10.91
N LYS A 55 -12.09 1.06 10.03
CA LYS A 55 -11.37 -0.15 10.42
C LYS A 55 -10.03 0.19 11.07
N GLU A 56 -9.33 1.20 10.54
CA GLU A 56 -8.09 1.74 11.09
C GLU A 56 -8.31 2.19 12.55
N VAL A 57 -9.30 3.04 12.81
CA VAL A 57 -9.63 3.54 14.15
C VAL A 57 -9.96 2.38 15.10
N MET A 58 -10.73 1.39 14.67
CA MET A 58 -11.07 0.21 15.49
C MET A 58 -9.83 -0.60 15.89
N ILE A 59 -8.85 -0.75 15.00
CA ILE A 59 -7.60 -1.47 15.28
C ILE A 59 -6.74 -0.68 16.25
N GLU A 60 -6.62 0.65 16.08
CA GLU A 60 -5.90 1.52 17.01
C GLU A 60 -6.47 1.42 18.43
N GLU A 61 -7.81 1.55 18.58
CA GLU A 61 -8.49 1.41 19.87
C GLU A 61 -8.24 0.04 20.53
N GLU A 62 -8.26 -1.04 19.76
CA GLU A 62 -7.98 -2.39 20.29
C GLU A 62 -6.51 -2.54 20.72
N CYS A 63 -5.55 -1.97 19.99
CA CYS A 63 -4.14 -1.91 20.38
C CYS A 63 -3.97 -1.19 21.73
N LEU A 64 -4.53 0.01 21.87
CA LEU A 64 -4.47 0.81 23.10
C LEU A 64 -5.11 0.07 24.29
N LYS A 65 -6.23 -0.60 24.06
CA LYS A 65 -6.90 -1.40 25.08
C LYS A 65 -6.05 -2.60 25.54
N ILE A 66 -5.39 -3.32 24.61
CA ILE A 66 -4.51 -4.44 24.95
C ILE A 66 -3.32 -3.93 25.76
N LEU A 67 -2.70 -2.81 25.38
CA LEU A 67 -1.61 -2.19 26.13
C LEU A 67 -2.02 -1.83 27.56
N ALA A 68 -3.19 -1.21 27.73
CA ALA A 68 -3.70 -0.78 29.03
C ALA A 68 -4.06 -1.97 29.94
N LEU A 69 -4.70 -3.01 29.42
CA LEU A 69 -5.21 -4.14 30.21
C LEU A 69 -4.15 -5.18 30.56
N HIS A 70 -3.21 -5.43 29.63
CA HIS A 70 -2.30 -6.58 29.76
C HIS A 70 -0.85 -6.20 30.05
N GLN A 71 -0.45 -4.94 29.83
CA GLN A 71 0.93 -4.45 30.00
C GLN A 71 1.95 -5.41 29.36
N PRO A 72 1.81 -5.73 28.05
CA PRO A 72 2.64 -6.71 27.37
C PRO A 72 4.12 -6.29 27.37
N VAL A 73 5.02 -7.27 27.29
CA VAL A 73 6.47 -7.05 27.31
C VAL A 73 7.15 -7.76 26.13
N ALA A 74 8.38 -7.36 25.86
CA ALA A 74 9.24 -7.97 24.84
C ALA A 74 8.53 -8.14 23.47
N MET A 75 8.42 -9.36 22.97
CA MET A 75 7.86 -9.68 21.66
C MET A 75 6.39 -9.21 21.51
N ASP A 76 5.56 -9.42 22.55
CA ASP A 76 4.15 -9.04 22.50
C ASP A 76 3.98 -7.51 22.38
N LEU A 77 4.81 -6.75 23.10
CA LEU A 77 4.83 -5.29 22.99
C LEU A 77 5.31 -4.85 21.60
N ARG A 78 6.39 -5.43 21.08
CA ARG A 78 6.89 -5.11 19.73
C ARG A 78 5.83 -5.39 18.67
N PHE A 79 5.13 -6.52 18.77
CA PHE A 79 4.05 -6.85 17.84
C PHE A 79 2.97 -5.77 17.82
N ILE A 80 2.48 -5.32 18.98
CA ILE A 80 1.43 -4.28 19.04
C ILE A 80 1.93 -2.95 18.47
N VAL A 81 3.18 -2.57 18.77
CA VAL A 81 3.78 -1.34 18.22
C VAL A 81 3.91 -1.42 16.70
N VAL A 82 4.31 -2.58 16.15
CA VAL A 82 4.36 -2.80 14.70
C VAL A 82 2.96 -2.76 14.10
N VAL A 83 1.96 -3.39 14.74
CA VAL A 83 0.57 -3.33 14.26
C VAL A 83 0.06 -1.89 14.18
N LEU A 84 0.35 -1.03 15.17
CA LEU A 84 -0.04 0.39 15.12
C LEU A 84 0.58 1.13 13.93
N LYS A 85 1.83 0.86 13.59
CA LYS A 85 2.50 1.46 12.44
C LYS A 85 1.91 0.95 11.12
N VAL A 86 1.78 -0.39 11.00
CA VAL A 86 1.20 -1.03 9.81
C VAL A 86 -0.23 -0.59 9.58
N ASN A 87 -1.01 -0.37 10.65
CA ASN A 87 -2.37 0.15 10.60
C ASN A 87 -2.41 1.52 9.90
N ASN A 88 -1.54 2.44 10.31
CA ASN A 88 -1.41 3.76 9.69
C ASN A 88 -0.89 3.68 8.25
N ASP A 89 0.08 2.80 7.96
CA ASP A 89 0.59 2.63 6.60
C ASP A 89 -0.48 2.06 5.66
N LEU A 90 -1.33 1.15 6.13
CA LEU A 90 -2.45 0.60 5.36
C LEU A 90 -3.53 1.65 5.05
N GLU A 91 -3.89 2.50 6.02
CA GLU A 91 -4.80 3.62 5.78
C GLU A 91 -4.23 4.55 4.70
N ARG A 92 -2.96 4.96 4.80
CA ARG A 92 -2.29 5.80 3.79
C ARG A 92 -2.24 5.14 2.41
N MET A 93 -2.06 3.82 2.33
CA MET A 93 -2.18 3.10 1.05
C MET A 93 -3.61 3.21 0.48
N GLY A 94 -4.63 3.13 1.33
CA GLY A 94 -6.04 3.36 0.96
C GLY A 94 -6.24 4.75 0.37
N ASP A 95 -5.72 5.78 1.01
CA ASP A 95 -5.74 7.16 0.55
C ASP A 95 -5.08 7.32 -0.84
N PHE A 96 -3.92 6.68 -1.05
CA PHE A 96 -3.27 6.70 -2.35
C PHE A 96 -4.07 5.94 -3.41
N ALA A 97 -4.71 4.83 -3.07
CA ALA A 97 -5.61 4.12 -3.99
C ALA A 97 -6.80 4.99 -4.41
N VAL A 98 -7.38 5.77 -3.49
CA VAL A 98 -8.42 6.77 -3.79
C VAL A 98 -7.89 7.87 -4.71
N ASN A 99 -6.67 8.34 -4.49
CA ASN A 99 -6.06 9.33 -5.37
C ASN A 99 -5.81 8.79 -6.78
N VAL A 100 -5.40 7.51 -6.92
CA VAL A 100 -5.31 6.81 -8.21
C VAL A 100 -6.69 6.73 -8.87
N ALA A 101 -7.73 6.33 -8.14
CA ALA A 101 -9.10 6.25 -8.63
C ALA A 101 -9.65 7.61 -9.12
N LYS A 102 -9.40 8.69 -8.37
CA LYS A 102 -9.76 10.06 -8.80
C LYS A 102 -9.06 10.45 -10.12
N ARG A 103 -7.80 10.03 -10.32
CA ARG A 103 -7.08 10.25 -11.59
C ARG A 103 -7.62 9.38 -12.72
N ALA A 104 -7.99 8.12 -12.42
CA ALA A 104 -8.62 7.25 -13.39
C ALA A 104 -9.97 7.81 -13.90
N LEU A 105 -10.80 8.39 -13.03
CA LEU A 105 -12.04 9.10 -13.42
C LEU A 105 -11.75 10.23 -14.39
N PHE A 106 -10.79 11.09 -14.07
CA PHE A 106 -10.39 12.18 -14.96
C PHE A 106 -9.91 11.64 -16.32
N LEU A 107 -8.98 10.69 -16.32
CA LEU A 107 -8.41 10.13 -17.54
C LEU A 107 -9.42 9.34 -18.37
N SER A 108 -10.45 8.75 -17.75
CA SER A 108 -11.51 8.03 -18.47
C SER A 108 -12.37 8.94 -19.36
N SER A 109 -12.51 10.21 -19.00
CA SER A 109 -13.23 11.23 -19.76
C SER A 109 -12.41 11.88 -20.88
N GLU A 110 -11.08 11.72 -20.86
CA GLU A 110 -10.16 12.32 -21.81
C GLU A 110 -9.79 11.34 -22.94
N LYS A 111 -9.21 11.85 -24.04
CA LYS A 111 -8.67 10.98 -25.10
C LYS A 111 -7.48 10.19 -24.56
N PRO A 112 -7.36 8.89 -24.89
CA PRO A 112 -6.19 8.11 -24.52
C PRO A 112 -4.89 8.74 -25.02
N ILE A 113 -3.83 8.61 -24.25
CA ILE A 113 -2.45 8.87 -24.66
C ILE A 113 -1.65 7.57 -24.50
N PRO A 114 -0.57 7.38 -25.27
CA PRO A 114 0.32 6.26 -25.09
C PRO A 114 0.81 6.20 -23.64
N SER A 115 0.89 5.00 -23.11
CA SER A 115 1.47 4.70 -21.78
C SER A 115 2.39 3.51 -21.94
N PRO A 116 3.56 3.52 -21.31
CA PRO A 116 4.47 2.39 -21.39
C PRO A 116 3.83 1.12 -20.82
N PRO A 117 4.02 -0.05 -21.47
CA PRO A 117 3.54 -1.33 -20.92
C PRO A 117 4.05 -1.62 -19.50
N GLU A 118 5.30 -1.23 -19.23
CA GLU A 118 5.95 -1.41 -17.92
C GLU A 118 5.18 -0.74 -16.80
N PHE A 119 4.62 0.44 -17.06
CA PHE A 119 3.78 1.14 -16.09
C PHE A 119 2.49 0.39 -15.78
N SER A 120 1.78 -0.08 -16.80
CA SER A 120 0.45 -0.67 -16.59
C SER A 120 0.50 -2.11 -16.06
N GLU A 121 1.49 -2.90 -16.45
CA GLU A 121 1.57 -4.33 -16.11
C GLU A 121 2.59 -4.63 -15.04
N VAL A 122 3.87 -4.24 -15.25
CA VAL A 122 4.97 -4.63 -14.34
C VAL A 122 4.83 -3.90 -13.01
N MET A 123 4.70 -2.58 -13.02
CA MET A 123 4.55 -1.78 -11.79
C MET A 123 3.32 -2.22 -10.99
N SER A 124 2.19 -2.46 -11.67
CA SER A 124 0.96 -2.90 -11.02
C SER A 124 1.09 -4.28 -10.35
N ASN A 125 1.78 -5.22 -11.00
CA ASN A 125 2.01 -6.55 -10.47
C ASN A 125 2.99 -6.52 -9.29
N ASN A 126 4.06 -5.73 -9.40
CA ASN A 126 5.03 -5.56 -8.33
C ASN A 126 4.38 -4.99 -7.07
N ILE A 127 3.61 -3.92 -7.19
CA ILE A 127 2.92 -3.29 -6.06
C ILE A 127 1.98 -4.25 -5.36
N ARG A 128 1.13 -4.99 -6.11
CA ARG A 128 0.24 -6.00 -5.50
C ARG A 128 1.03 -7.07 -4.77
N THR A 129 2.12 -7.53 -5.37
CA THR A 129 3.00 -8.55 -4.78
C THR A 129 3.67 -8.03 -3.51
N MET A 130 4.18 -6.79 -3.52
CA MET A 130 4.82 -6.16 -2.37
C MET A 130 3.83 -5.99 -1.21
N VAL A 131 2.64 -5.44 -1.45
CA VAL A 131 1.61 -5.25 -0.42
C VAL A 131 1.21 -6.58 0.20
N ARG A 132 0.89 -7.59 -0.63
CA ARG A 132 0.52 -8.92 -0.16
C ARG A 132 1.63 -9.59 0.63
N ASN A 133 2.86 -9.60 0.09
CA ASN A 133 3.98 -10.27 0.72
C ASN A 133 4.43 -9.58 2.02
N SER A 134 4.33 -8.25 2.14
CA SER A 134 4.64 -7.54 3.38
C SER A 134 3.68 -7.94 4.52
N LEU A 135 2.38 -8.07 4.23
CA LEU A 135 1.38 -8.53 5.20
C LEU A 135 1.56 -10.01 5.53
N ASP A 136 1.83 -10.85 4.55
CA ASP A 136 2.13 -12.26 4.76
C ASP A 136 3.38 -12.44 5.63
N ALA A 137 4.44 -11.68 5.37
CA ALA A 137 5.66 -11.69 6.17
C ALA A 137 5.38 -11.29 7.63
N MET A 138 4.55 -10.27 7.86
CA MET A 138 4.17 -9.82 9.20
C MET A 138 3.46 -10.94 9.99
N VAL A 139 2.51 -11.63 9.36
CA VAL A 139 1.73 -12.67 10.03
C VAL A 139 2.54 -13.91 10.33
N LYS A 140 3.40 -14.30 9.38
CA LYS A 140 4.25 -15.50 9.46
C LYS A 140 5.56 -15.26 10.21
N LEU A 141 5.89 -13.99 10.54
CA LEU A 141 7.19 -13.57 11.06
C LEU A 141 8.35 -13.99 10.14
N ASP A 142 8.11 -13.88 8.84
CA ASP A 142 9.02 -14.35 7.78
C ASP A 142 9.94 -13.21 7.32
N VAL A 143 11.15 -13.20 7.86
CA VAL A 143 12.16 -12.17 7.55
C VAL A 143 12.66 -12.27 6.11
N ASP A 144 12.80 -13.49 5.57
CA ASP A 144 13.28 -13.68 4.20
C ASP A 144 12.27 -13.13 3.19
N LEU A 145 10.97 -13.38 3.42
CA LEU A 145 9.90 -12.78 2.63
C LEU A 145 9.88 -11.26 2.75
N ALA A 146 10.07 -10.70 3.95
CA ALA A 146 10.17 -9.27 4.17
C ALA A 146 11.35 -8.65 3.38
N ARG A 147 12.54 -9.25 3.45
CA ARG A 147 13.72 -8.79 2.69
C ARG A 147 13.49 -8.87 1.17
N SER A 148 12.73 -9.84 0.68
CA SER A 148 12.37 -9.92 -0.74
C SER A 148 11.48 -8.74 -1.17
N VAL A 149 10.55 -8.29 -0.33
CA VAL A 149 9.73 -7.10 -0.59
C VAL A 149 10.59 -5.85 -0.69
N ILE A 150 11.52 -5.65 0.24
CA ILE A 150 12.45 -4.50 0.23
C ILE A 150 13.27 -4.47 -1.07
N ALA A 151 13.71 -5.64 -1.56
CA ALA A 151 14.47 -5.71 -2.80
C ALA A 151 13.65 -5.36 -4.06
N MET A 152 12.33 -5.54 -4.05
CA MET A 152 11.44 -5.21 -5.18
C MET A 152 11.25 -3.71 -5.37
N ASP A 153 11.47 -2.90 -4.35
CA ASP A 153 11.25 -1.44 -4.36
C ASP A 153 12.04 -0.74 -5.46
N ASN A 154 13.29 -1.12 -5.66
CA ASN A 154 14.15 -0.56 -6.69
C ASN A 154 13.56 -0.66 -8.11
N GLU A 155 12.85 -1.75 -8.44
CA GLU A 155 12.24 -1.92 -9.76
C GLU A 155 11.05 -0.96 -9.94
N VAL A 156 10.26 -0.74 -8.89
CA VAL A 156 9.14 0.22 -8.91
C VAL A 156 9.68 1.64 -9.08
N ASP A 157 10.74 1.99 -8.38
CA ASP A 157 11.43 3.27 -8.50
C ASP A 157 11.99 3.52 -9.90
N ASP A 158 12.60 2.50 -10.51
CA ASP A 158 13.13 2.59 -11.86
C ASP A 158 12.02 2.85 -12.88
N ILE A 159 10.89 2.15 -12.78
CA ILE A 159 9.73 2.36 -13.64
C ILE A 159 9.18 3.79 -13.44
N ASN A 160 9.05 4.26 -12.20
CA ASN A 160 8.57 5.62 -11.92
C ASN A 160 9.51 6.68 -12.54
N ARG A 161 10.83 6.50 -12.44
CA ARG A 161 11.82 7.39 -13.08
C ARG A 161 11.71 7.39 -14.62
N GLN A 162 11.53 6.22 -15.22
CA GLN A 162 11.36 6.08 -16.67
C GLN A 162 10.10 6.80 -17.15
N MET A 163 9.00 6.71 -16.42
CA MET A 163 7.75 7.42 -16.71
C MET A 163 7.94 8.93 -16.86
N TYR A 164 8.78 9.56 -16.05
CA TYR A 164 9.07 11.00 -16.18
C TYR A 164 9.70 11.33 -17.53
N VAL A 165 10.68 10.55 -17.96
CA VAL A 165 11.38 10.76 -19.24
C VAL A 165 10.43 10.58 -20.43
N GLU A 166 9.63 9.53 -20.40
CA GLU A 166 8.71 9.22 -21.51
C GLU A 166 7.60 10.24 -21.64
N PHE A 167 7.02 10.69 -20.52
CA PHE A 167 5.99 11.74 -20.59
C PHE A 167 6.54 13.12 -20.91
N GLN A 168 7.79 13.42 -20.54
CA GLN A 168 8.45 14.63 -21.01
C GLN A 168 8.54 14.62 -22.53
N THR A 169 9.05 13.55 -23.12
CA THR A 169 9.15 13.37 -24.58
C THR A 169 7.77 13.49 -25.26
N LEU A 170 6.75 12.82 -24.71
CA LEU A 170 5.40 12.89 -25.25
C LEU A 170 4.82 14.32 -25.27
N VAL A 171 5.07 15.11 -24.22
CA VAL A 171 4.62 16.50 -24.13
C VAL A 171 5.40 17.42 -25.07
N GLU A 172 6.69 17.15 -25.29
CA GLU A 172 7.51 17.89 -26.26
C GLU A 172 7.03 17.65 -27.70
N GLU A 173 6.63 16.39 -28.03
CA GLU A 173 6.09 16.05 -29.35
C GLU A 173 4.66 16.58 -29.56
N ASP A 174 3.79 16.48 -28.55
CA ASP A 174 2.42 16.99 -28.58
C ASP A 174 2.05 17.71 -27.28
N PRO A 175 2.22 19.05 -27.21
CA PRO A 175 1.88 19.84 -26.02
C PRO A 175 0.40 19.74 -25.58
N THR A 176 -0.50 19.28 -26.44
CA THR A 176 -1.92 19.12 -26.07
C THR A 176 -2.15 17.94 -25.10
N THR A 177 -1.16 17.07 -24.94
CA THR A 177 -1.18 15.91 -24.04
C THR A 177 -0.90 16.26 -22.58
N ILE A 178 -0.38 17.45 -22.27
CA ILE A 178 0.17 17.84 -20.96
C ILE A 178 -0.74 17.50 -19.78
N LYS A 179 -2.03 17.77 -19.84
CA LYS A 179 -2.96 17.50 -18.72
C LYS A 179 -3.08 16.00 -18.43
N ARG A 180 -3.12 15.19 -19.48
CA ARG A 180 -3.23 13.72 -19.40
C ARG A 180 -1.92 13.10 -18.94
N ALA A 181 -0.80 13.57 -19.46
CA ALA A 181 0.54 13.16 -19.05
C ALA A 181 0.77 13.43 -17.55
N LEU A 182 0.43 14.63 -17.06
CA LEU A 182 0.49 14.98 -15.63
C LEU A 182 -0.45 14.11 -14.80
N GLY A 183 -1.60 13.71 -15.32
CA GLY A 183 -2.51 12.76 -14.69
C GLY A 183 -1.85 11.40 -14.47
N LEU A 184 -1.22 10.83 -15.50
CA LEU A 184 -0.51 9.55 -15.43
C LEU A 184 0.75 9.63 -14.55
N LEU A 185 1.54 10.71 -14.63
CA LEU A 185 2.68 10.92 -13.73
C LEU A 185 2.27 11.00 -12.26
N SER A 186 1.15 11.69 -11.97
CA SER A 186 0.61 11.72 -10.62
C SER A 186 0.20 10.34 -10.14
N THR A 187 -0.36 9.52 -11.03
CA THR A 187 -0.74 8.13 -10.72
C THR A 187 0.49 7.26 -10.43
N SER A 188 1.52 7.34 -11.29
CA SER A 188 2.80 6.64 -11.08
C SER A 188 3.39 6.95 -9.70
N ARG A 189 3.38 8.23 -9.31
CA ARG A 189 3.87 8.66 -7.99
C ARG A 189 3.02 8.13 -6.83
N TYR A 190 1.71 8.02 -6.95
CA TYR A 190 0.88 7.41 -5.91
C TYR A 190 1.14 5.92 -5.79
N LEU A 191 1.36 5.24 -6.91
CA LEU A 191 1.68 3.81 -6.93
C LEU A 191 3.06 3.54 -6.33
N GLU A 192 4.09 4.34 -6.63
CA GLU A 192 5.39 4.27 -5.99
C GLU A 192 5.29 4.46 -4.48
N ARG A 193 4.51 5.44 -4.00
CA ARG A 193 4.28 5.64 -2.57
C ARG A 193 3.58 4.46 -1.88
N ILE A 194 2.74 3.72 -2.59
CA ILE A 194 2.18 2.47 -2.06
C ILE A 194 3.27 1.41 -1.89
N ALA A 195 4.21 1.32 -2.84
CA ALA A 195 5.36 0.42 -2.74
C ALA A 195 6.26 0.79 -1.56
N ASP A 196 6.60 2.08 -1.38
CA ASP A 196 7.33 2.61 -0.23
C ASP A 196 6.71 2.15 1.11
N LEU A 197 5.38 2.25 1.23
CA LEU A 197 4.68 1.82 2.43
C LEU A 197 4.73 0.30 2.64
N ALA A 198 4.69 -0.49 1.56
CA ALA A 198 4.88 -1.94 1.67
C ALA A 198 6.31 -2.29 2.11
N THR A 199 7.30 -1.53 1.66
CA THR A 199 8.70 -1.61 2.12
C THR A 199 8.82 -1.25 3.60
N ASN A 200 8.16 -0.19 4.06
CA ASN A 200 8.11 0.16 5.50
C ASN A 200 7.53 -0.97 6.36
N ILE A 201 6.43 -1.60 5.90
CA ILE A 201 5.85 -2.77 6.59
C ILE A 201 6.86 -3.91 6.66
N ALA A 202 7.57 -4.20 5.57
CA ALA A 202 8.58 -5.25 5.52
C ALA A 202 9.76 -4.96 6.47
N GLU A 203 10.25 -3.72 6.55
CA GLU A 203 11.27 -3.29 7.49
C GLU A 203 10.82 -3.43 8.95
N ASP A 204 9.56 -3.09 9.25
CA ASP A 204 8.98 -3.26 10.58
C ASP A 204 8.84 -4.75 10.97
N VAL A 205 8.64 -5.66 10.00
CA VAL A 205 8.69 -7.12 10.24
C VAL A 205 10.09 -7.56 10.64
N VAL A 206 11.13 -7.11 9.93
CA VAL A 206 12.53 -7.42 10.29
C VAL A 206 12.83 -6.90 11.70
N PHE A 207 12.47 -5.64 11.99
CA PHE A 207 12.61 -5.09 13.34
C PHE A 207 11.87 -5.91 14.41
N MET A 208 10.66 -6.36 14.13
CA MET A 208 9.86 -7.14 15.07
C MET A 208 10.54 -8.46 15.46
N VAL A 209 11.14 -9.14 14.48
CA VAL A 209 11.75 -10.47 14.68
C VAL A 209 13.18 -10.36 15.20
N GLU A 210 14.03 -9.58 14.54
CA GLU A 210 15.47 -9.49 14.82
C GLU A 210 15.78 -8.43 15.90
N GLY A 211 14.92 -7.45 16.09
CA GLY A 211 15.13 -6.32 17.00
C GLY A 211 16.07 -5.26 16.46
N GLU A 212 16.49 -5.37 15.19
CA GLU A 212 17.37 -4.43 14.51
C GLU A 212 16.59 -3.47 13.63
N VAL A 213 16.94 -2.17 13.68
CA VAL A 213 16.36 -1.14 12.82
C VAL A 213 17.20 -1.08 11.56
N ILE A 214 16.65 -1.55 10.43
CA ILE A 214 17.35 -1.57 9.13
C ILE A 214 17.01 -0.37 8.22
N ARG A 215 16.19 0.57 8.70
CA ARG A 215 15.79 1.75 7.94
C ARG A 215 17.00 2.59 7.52
N HIS A 216 17.04 2.99 6.26
CA HIS A 216 18.08 3.86 5.69
C HIS A 216 19.48 3.25 5.64
N GLN A 217 19.62 1.93 5.53
CA GLN A 217 20.90 1.28 5.24
C GLN A 217 21.17 1.12 3.74
#